data_9b605ec2258bbc72f36014fb929a35b2
#
_entry.id   9b605ec2258bbc72f36014fb929a35b2
#
_cell.length_a   1.000
_cell.length_b   1.000
_cell.length_c   1.000
_cell.angle_alpha   90.00
_cell.angle_beta   90.00
_cell.angle_gamma   90.00
#
_symmetry.space_group_name_H-M   'P 1'
#
loop_
_entity.id
_entity.type
_entity.pdbx_description
1 polymer ?
#
loop_
_entity_poly.entity_id
_entity_poly.type
_entity_poly.pdbx_seq_one_letter_code
_entity_poly.pdbx_strand_id
1 'polypeptide(L)'
;MGYHVAMRRSSVLFAAICLCAILMLCSCVVAEKLTLNDEITVTRQLSGKSHVDLSVDDFFVGVVEDLSDWENKGNNDPIIDVAIQDFVKNLQASKVTSSIRFIETGYNTYMGDFSFSDFSTLLVDLSNGQTDQTIVTVSKADTRTRVEISINMDNYPQLTKIIPFLADPNFEVYGPLYNNDLTEEEYLEMVSFILGEQCPESIGNSKISIQVVAPKAIVSHNGKLRNSKTVEFSFPLIDFLLLHESIDFYLEY
;
A
#
# COMPACT_ATOMS: atom_id res chain seq x y z
N MET A 1 -14.65 -35.75 -10.98
CA MET A 1 -14.14 -34.83 -11.99
C MET A 1 -14.66 -33.44 -11.65
N GLY A 2 -14.01 -32.70 -10.76
CA GLY A 2 -14.56 -31.46 -10.21
C GLY A 2 -13.64 -30.65 -9.28
N TYR A 3 -12.38 -31.04 -9.09
CA TYR A 3 -11.48 -30.40 -8.10
C TYR A 3 -10.41 -29.48 -8.71
N HIS A 4 -10.35 -29.30 -10.02
CA HIS A 4 -9.28 -28.51 -10.68
C HIS A 4 -9.63 -27.06 -11.00
N VAL A 5 -10.84 -26.57 -10.74
CA VAL A 5 -11.25 -25.21 -11.10
C VAL A 5 -11.11 -24.22 -9.92
N ALA A 6 -11.12 -24.69 -8.68
CA ALA A 6 -11.02 -23.83 -7.50
C ALA A 6 -9.58 -23.33 -7.20
N MET A 7 -8.57 -24.10 -7.59
CA MET A 7 -7.16 -23.80 -7.29
C MET A 7 -6.52 -22.71 -8.18
N ARG A 8 -7.13 -22.41 -9.33
CA ARG A 8 -6.61 -21.38 -10.26
C ARG A 8 -7.02 -19.95 -9.91
N ARG A 9 -8.05 -19.76 -9.08
CA ARG A 9 -8.51 -18.43 -8.65
C ARG A 9 -7.75 -17.87 -7.46
N SER A 10 -7.17 -18.70 -6.61
CA SER A 10 -6.39 -18.23 -5.44
C SER A 10 -4.98 -17.77 -5.81
N SER A 11 -4.37 -18.31 -6.87
CA SER A 11 -3.01 -17.93 -7.30
C SER A 11 -2.94 -16.54 -7.94
N VAL A 12 -4.00 -16.11 -8.61
CA VAL A 12 -4.07 -14.79 -9.28
C VAL A 12 -4.34 -13.67 -8.26
N LEU A 13 -5.04 -13.98 -7.17
CA LEU A 13 -5.23 -13.05 -6.05
C LEU A 13 -3.92 -12.80 -5.30
N PHE A 14 -3.06 -13.81 -5.22
CA PHE A 14 -1.83 -13.83 -4.44
C PHE A 14 -0.78 -12.81 -4.90
N ALA A 15 -0.67 -12.55 -6.17
CA ALA A 15 0.42 -11.74 -6.74
C ALA A 15 0.14 -10.23 -6.77
N ALA A 16 -1.11 -9.79 -6.95
CA ALA A 16 -1.49 -8.36 -6.82
C ALA A 16 -1.29 -7.84 -5.39
N ILE A 17 -1.42 -8.75 -4.49
CA ILE A 17 -1.30 -8.62 -3.06
C ILE A 17 0.16 -8.47 -2.66
N CYS A 18 1.06 -9.20 -3.31
CA CYS A 18 2.49 -9.10 -3.08
C CYS A 18 3.04 -7.69 -3.34
N LEU A 19 2.53 -6.95 -4.32
CA LEU A 19 3.03 -5.60 -4.60
C LEU A 19 2.74 -4.63 -3.45
N CYS A 20 1.52 -4.61 -2.93
CA CYS A 20 1.19 -3.74 -1.81
C CYS A 20 1.86 -4.16 -0.49
N ALA A 21 2.22 -5.43 -0.32
CA ALA A 21 2.83 -5.94 0.90
C ALA A 21 4.35 -5.99 0.85
N ILE A 22 4.93 -6.17 -0.32
CA ILE A 22 6.33 -5.84 -0.60
C ILE A 22 6.54 -4.34 -0.31
N LEU A 23 5.54 -3.51 -0.57
CA LEU A 23 5.47 -2.12 -0.17
C LEU A 23 5.50 -1.92 1.36
N MET A 24 5.14 -2.94 2.15
CA MET A 24 4.98 -2.85 3.60
C MET A 24 6.07 -3.57 4.42
N LEU A 25 6.87 -4.46 3.83
CA LEU A 25 7.83 -5.27 4.57
C LEU A 25 9.29 -5.02 4.17
N CYS A 26 9.56 -4.16 3.21
CA CYS A 26 10.88 -4.05 2.62
C CYS A 26 11.54 -2.73 2.93
N SER A 27 12.86 -2.66 2.91
CA SER A 27 13.60 -1.42 2.75
C SER A 27 13.21 -0.79 1.40
N CYS A 28 11.94 -0.47 1.29
CA CYS A 28 11.33 0.13 0.13
C CYS A 28 11.22 1.62 0.35
N VAL A 29 11.74 2.36 -0.57
CA VAL A 29 11.29 3.72 -0.76
C VAL A 29 10.03 3.63 -1.61
N VAL A 30 8.87 3.65 -0.95
CA VAL A 30 7.60 3.85 -1.64
C VAL A 30 7.30 5.32 -1.61
N ALA A 31 7.33 5.93 -2.76
CA ALA A 31 6.86 7.30 -2.93
C ALA A 31 5.61 7.28 -3.82
N GLU A 32 4.46 7.53 -3.23
CA GLU A 32 3.23 7.73 -3.97
C GLU A 32 2.89 9.22 -4.04
N LYS A 33 2.60 9.70 -5.24
CA LYS A 33 2.15 11.06 -5.49
C LYS A 33 0.73 11.06 -6.02
N LEU A 34 -0.22 11.45 -5.16
CA LEU A 34 -1.61 11.66 -5.53
C LEU A 34 -1.83 13.10 -5.98
N THR A 35 -2.31 13.29 -7.19
CA THR A 35 -2.73 14.59 -7.71
C THR A 35 -4.24 14.63 -7.80
N LEU A 36 -4.88 15.45 -6.97
CA LEU A 36 -6.33 15.58 -6.87
C LEU A 36 -6.86 16.59 -7.88
N ASN A 37 -8.02 16.31 -8.45
CA ASN A 37 -8.72 17.21 -9.35
C ASN A 37 -9.64 18.18 -8.60
N ASP A 38 -9.91 19.36 -9.18
CA ASP A 38 -10.78 20.39 -8.58
C ASP A 38 -12.28 20.03 -8.67
N GLU A 39 -12.66 19.16 -9.62
CA GLU A 39 -14.03 18.71 -9.78
C GLU A 39 -14.40 17.63 -8.76
N ILE A 40 -14.68 18.06 -7.54
CA ILE A 40 -15.53 17.23 -6.67
C ILE A 40 -16.96 17.52 -7.12
N THR A 41 -17.47 16.66 -7.98
CA THR A 41 -18.87 16.68 -8.42
C THR A 41 -19.81 16.61 -7.21
N VAL A 42 -21.09 16.90 -7.40
CA VAL A 42 -22.16 16.85 -6.39
C VAL A 42 -22.19 15.54 -5.57
N THR A 43 -21.52 14.50 -6.05
CA THR A 43 -21.44 13.15 -5.48
C THR A 43 -20.31 12.91 -4.49
N ARG A 44 -19.51 13.92 -4.10
CA ARG A 44 -18.35 13.78 -3.19
C ARG A 44 -17.26 12.81 -3.68
N GLN A 45 -17.12 12.60 -4.98
CA GLN A 45 -16.14 11.73 -5.56
C GLN A 45 -14.76 12.42 -5.59
N LEU A 46 -13.75 11.77 -5.06
CA LEU A 46 -12.37 12.21 -5.16
C LEU A 46 -11.76 11.58 -6.42
N SER A 47 -11.42 12.39 -7.42
CA SER A 47 -10.74 11.96 -8.62
C SER A 47 -9.31 12.49 -8.68
N GLY A 48 -8.45 11.83 -9.45
CA GLY A 48 -7.06 12.27 -9.53
C GLY A 48 -6.18 11.35 -10.36
N LYS A 49 -4.87 11.51 -10.12
CA LYS A 49 -3.82 10.67 -10.69
C LYS A 49 -2.92 10.20 -9.58
N SER A 50 -2.46 8.96 -9.70
CA SER A 50 -1.43 8.38 -8.86
C SER A 50 -0.16 8.22 -9.69
N HIS A 51 0.97 8.50 -9.07
CA HIS A 51 2.30 8.18 -9.52
C HIS A 51 3.00 7.43 -8.40
N VAL A 52 3.50 6.25 -8.69
CA VAL A 52 4.15 5.35 -7.74
C VAL A 52 5.58 5.12 -8.16
N ASP A 53 6.52 5.37 -7.27
CA ASP A 53 7.90 4.93 -7.37
C ASP A 53 8.14 3.84 -6.34
N LEU A 54 8.60 2.68 -6.79
CA LEU A 54 8.86 1.51 -5.98
C LEU A 54 10.30 1.05 -6.17
N SER A 55 11.02 0.87 -5.09
CA SER A 55 12.31 0.19 -5.05
C SER A 55 12.29 -0.84 -3.94
N VAL A 56 12.57 -2.10 -4.24
CA VAL A 56 12.54 -3.22 -3.30
C VAL A 56 13.97 -3.70 -3.06
N ASP A 57 14.34 -3.83 -1.79
CA ASP A 57 15.65 -4.36 -1.40
C ASP A 57 15.73 -5.87 -1.70
N ASP A 58 16.87 -6.31 -2.23
CA ASP A 58 17.10 -7.71 -2.62
C ASP A 58 16.96 -8.70 -1.46
N PHE A 59 17.36 -8.30 -0.26
CA PHE A 59 17.19 -9.13 0.93
C PHE A 59 15.72 -9.46 1.17
N PHE A 60 14.84 -8.47 1.03
CA PHE A 60 13.41 -8.71 1.22
C PHE A 60 12.77 -9.49 0.08
N VAL A 61 13.23 -9.31 -1.14
CA VAL A 61 12.77 -10.17 -2.24
C VAL A 61 13.03 -11.62 -1.88
N GLY A 62 14.25 -11.93 -1.41
CA GLY A 62 14.61 -13.26 -0.94
C GLY A 62 13.73 -13.76 0.21
N VAL A 63 13.46 -12.93 1.23
CA VAL A 63 12.58 -13.30 2.35
C VAL A 63 11.17 -13.63 1.86
N VAL A 64 10.61 -12.82 0.93
CA VAL A 64 9.27 -13.06 0.40
C VAL A 64 9.22 -14.32 -0.46
N GLU A 65 10.24 -14.58 -1.26
CA GLU A 65 10.36 -15.80 -2.07
C GLU A 65 10.44 -17.04 -1.19
N ASP A 66 11.26 -17.02 -0.14
CA ASP A 66 11.41 -18.12 0.82
C ASP A 66 10.10 -18.38 1.57
N LEU A 67 9.48 -17.36 2.16
CA LEU A 67 8.24 -17.51 2.91
C LEU A 67 7.06 -17.97 2.04
N SER A 68 7.04 -17.57 0.76
CA SER A 68 6.01 -17.98 -0.18
C SER A 68 6.25 -19.33 -0.85
N ASP A 69 7.42 -19.95 -0.63
CA ASP A 69 7.85 -21.16 -1.33
C ASP A 69 7.82 -20.99 -2.87
N TRP A 70 8.30 -19.83 -3.33
CA TRP A 70 8.10 -19.34 -4.69
C TRP A 70 8.69 -20.24 -5.77
N GLU A 71 9.94 -20.64 -5.61
CA GLU A 71 10.65 -21.52 -6.56
C GLU A 71 10.04 -22.92 -6.61
N ASN A 72 9.70 -23.50 -5.45
CA ASN A 72 9.12 -24.84 -5.36
C ASN A 72 7.73 -24.94 -5.98
N LYS A 73 7.01 -23.80 -6.10
CA LYS A 73 5.75 -23.72 -6.84
C LYS A 73 5.92 -23.69 -8.36
N GLY A 74 7.16 -23.73 -8.86
CA GLY A 74 7.48 -23.74 -10.30
C GLY A 74 7.33 -22.38 -10.99
N ASN A 75 7.41 -21.30 -10.22
CA ASN A 75 7.44 -19.94 -10.77
C ASN A 75 8.85 -19.62 -11.28
N ASN A 76 8.94 -19.14 -12.53
CA ASN A 76 10.22 -18.76 -13.13
C ASN A 76 10.39 -17.23 -13.25
N ASP A 77 9.31 -16.48 -13.08
CA ASP A 77 9.34 -15.02 -13.15
C ASP A 77 9.66 -14.45 -11.75
N PRO A 78 10.37 -13.32 -11.66
CA PRO A 78 10.61 -12.64 -10.39
C PRO A 78 9.29 -12.33 -9.67
N ILE A 79 9.25 -12.54 -8.36
CA ILE A 79 8.02 -12.39 -7.57
C ILE A 79 7.45 -10.96 -7.67
N ILE A 80 8.32 -9.94 -7.73
CA ILE A 80 7.93 -8.55 -7.86
C ILE A 80 7.25 -8.29 -9.18
N ASP A 81 7.79 -8.83 -10.30
CA ASP A 81 7.19 -8.67 -11.62
C ASP A 81 5.77 -9.22 -11.67
N VAL A 82 5.57 -10.40 -11.09
CA VAL A 82 4.25 -11.03 -11.02
C VAL A 82 3.29 -10.19 -10.17
N ALA A 83 3.77 -9.68 -9.05
CA ALA A 83 2.97 -8.82 -8.18
C ALA A 83 2.53 -7.53 -8.88
N ILE A 84 3.44 -6.88 -9.61
CA ILE A 84 3.12 -5.67 -10.40
C ILE A 84 2.14 -5.99 -11.53
N GLN A 85 2.34 -7.08 -12.27
CA GLN A 85 1.42 -7.49 -13.33
C GLN A 85 0.01 -7.72 -12.80
N ASP A 86 -0.14 -8.34 -11.64
CA ASP A 86 -1.44 -8.59 -11.05
C ASP A 86 -2.08 -7.31 -10.48
N PHE A 87 -1.30 -6.40 -9.93
CA PHE A 87 -1.79 -5.08 -9.56
C PHE A 87 -2.31 -4.31 -10.78
N VAL A 88 -1.56 -4.31 -11.88
CA VAL A 88 -1.98 -3.71 -13.16
C VAL A 88 -3.27 -4.34 -13.67
N LYS A 89 -3.41 -5.67 -13.61
CA LYS A 89 -4.67 -6.35 -13.99
C LYS A 89 -5.86 -5.92 -13.14
N ASN A 90 -5.66 -5.76 -11.84
CA ASN A 90 -6.70 -5.29 -10.92
C ASN A 90 -7.10 -3.84 -11.22
N LEU A 91 -6.14 -2.96 -11.47
CA LEU A 91 -6.42 -1.62 -11.94
C LEU A 91 -7.19 -1.62 -13.26
N GLN A 92 -6.81 -2.46 -14.22
CA GLN A 92 -7.50 -2.59 -15.51
C GLN A 92 -8.92 -3.14 -15.40
N ALA A 93 -9.19 -3.94 -14.37
CA ALA A 93 -10.52 -4.48 -14.10
C ALA A 93 -11.48 -3.45 -13.51
N SER A 94 -10.97 -2.42 -12.85
CA SER A 94 -11.76 -1.33 -12.28
C SER A 94 -12.30 -0.42 -13.38
N LYS A 95 -13.58 -0.04 -13.25
CA LYS A 95 -14.26 0.86 -14.20
C LYS A 95 -13.92 2.34 -13.99
N VAL A 96 -13.28 2.65 -12.86
CA VAL A 96 -12.94 4.02 -12.47
C VAL A 96 -11.48 4.37 -12.74
N THR A 97 -10.68 3.43 -13.25
CA THR A 97 -9.27 3.66 -13.59
C THR A 97 -9.05 3.86 -15.08
N SER A 98 -7.99 4.56 -15.43
CA SER A 98 -7.55 4.80 -16.81
C SER A 98 -6.09 5.19 -16.87
N SER A 99 -5.51 5.25 -18.08
CA SER A 99 -4.12 5.70 -18.32
C SER A 99 -3.09 4.90 -17.49
N ILE A 100 -3.31 3.61 -17.32
CA ILE A 100 -2.48 2.74 -16.51
C ILE A 100 -1.18 2.44 -17.26
N ARG A 101 -0.05 2.71 -16.63
CA ARG A 101 1.28 2.43 -17.14
C ARG A 101 2.19 2.06 -15.97
N PHE A 102 2.85 0.91 -16.06
CA PHE A 102 3.90 0.49 -15.14
C PHE A 102 5.11 0.04 -15.95
N ILE A 103 6.30 0.45 -15.53
CA ILE A 103 7.57 0.11 -16.17
C ILE A 103 8.60 -0.24 -15.11
N GLU A 104 9.40 -1.24 -15.38
CA GLU A 104 10.63 -1.52 -14.67
C GLU A 104 11.66 -0.44 -15.03
N THR A 105 12.28 0.16 -14.04
CA THR A 105 13.28 1.22 -14.20
C THR A 105 14.69 0.77 -13.78
N GLY A 106 14.79 -0.37 -13.13
CA GLY A 106 16.01 -1.01 -12.68
C GLY A 106 15.67 -2.32 -11.95
N TYR A 107 16.68 -3.03 -11.49
CA TYR A 107 16.50 -4.27 -10.75
C TYR A 107 15.63 -4.02 -9.51
N ASN A 108 14.53 -4.75 -9.37
CA ASN A 108 13.52 -4.59 -8.32
C ASN A 108 13.01 -3.14 -8.15
N THR A 109 13.05 -2.34 -9.22
CA THR A 109 12.67 -0.93 -9.19
C THR A 109 11.66 -0.63 -10.29
N TYR A 110 10.55 -0.03 -9.93
CA TYR A 110 9.42 0.20 -10.84
C TYR A 110 8.88 1.61 -10.69
N MET A 111 8.31 2.10 -11.77
CA MET A 111 7.57 3.35 -11.81
C MET A 111 6.20 3.10 -12.44
N GLY A 112 5.15 3.60 -11.78
CA GLY A 112 3.77 3.42 -12.23
C GLY A 112 2.99 4.72 -12.26
N ASP A 113 2.12 4.85 -13.26
CA ASP A 113 1.15 5.94 -13.36
C ASP A 113 -0.24 5.38 -13.64
N PHE A 114 -1.26 5.94 -13.01
CA PHE A 114 -2.65 5.70 -13.37
C PHE A 114 -3.54 6.88 -12.98
N SER A 115 -4.71 6.96 -13.60
CA SER A 115 -5.74 7.95 -13.26
C SER A 115 -6.95 7.25 -12.68
N PHE A 116 -7.67 7.92 -11.77
CA PHE A 116 -8.91 7.43 -11.20
C PHE A 116 -9.98 8.52 -11.20
N SER A 117 -11.21 8.14 -11.48
CA SER A 117 -12.38 9.05 -11.47
C SER A 117 -13.13 9.05 -10.13
N ASP A 118 -12.96 8.00 -9.32
CA ASP A 118 -13.55 7.86 -7.99
C ASP A 118 -12.67 6.99 -7.10
N PHE A 119 -12.02 7.61 -6.12
CA PHE A 119 -11.09 6.92 -5.22
C PHE A 119 -11.78 5.90 -4.32
N SER A 120 -12.99 6.22 -3.83
CA SER A 120 -13.73 5.30 -2.98
C SER A 120 -14.14 4.04 -3.74
N THR A 121 -14.64 4.20 -4.97
CA THR A 121 -14.96 3.06 -5.84
C THR A 121 -13.70 2.27 -6.20
N LEU A 122 -12.56 2.93 -6.42
CA LEU A 122 -11.29 2.24 -6.66
C LEU A 122 -10.91 1.33 -5.48
N LEU A 123 -11.00 1.83 -4.24
CA LEU A 123 -10.72 1.01 -3.06
C LEU A 123 -11.67 -0.20 -2.95
N VAL A 124 -12.95 0.00 -3.25
CA VAL A 124 -13.94 -1.10 -3.30
C VAL A 124 -13.57 -2.13 -4.36
N ASP A 125 -13.19 -1.70 -5.56
CA ASP A 125 -12.80 -2.59 -6.65
C ASP A 125 -11.53 -3.38 -6.28
N LEU A 126 -10.51 -2.72 -5.70
CA LEU A 126 -9.28 -3.36 -5.27
C LEU A 126 -9.49 -4.32 -4.09
N SER A 127 -10.48 -4.07 -3.24
CA SER A 127 -10.82 -4.94 -2.09
C SER A 127 -11.87 -6.01 -2.39
N ASN A 128 -12.12 -6.32 -3.65
CA ASN A 128 -13.12 -7.30 -4.08
C ASN A 128 -14.55 -6.99 -3.58
N GLY A 129 -14.94 -5.72 -3.55
CA GLY A 129 -16.29 -5.26 -3.24
C GLY A 129 -16.55 -4.89 -1.77
N GLN A 130 -15.52 -4.69 -0.96
CA GLN A 130 -15.68 -4.20 0.40
C GLN A 130 -16.00 -2.71 0.40
N THR A 131 -17.12 -2.32 1.01
CA THR A 131 -17.64 -0.93 0.95
C THR A 131 -17.50 -0.14 2.26
N ASP A 132 -17.06 -0.77 3.33
CA ASP A 132 -17.08 -0.25 4.71
C ASP A 132 -15.72 0.26 5.20
N GLN A 133 -14.81 0.61 4.27
CA GLN A 133 -13.49 1.11 4.63
C GLN A 133 -13.55 2.51 5.27
N THR A 134 -12.76 2.73 6.32
CA THR A 134 -12.60 4.01 7.02
C THR A 134 -11.16 4.55 6.95
N ILE A 135 -10.29 3.91 6.17
CA ILE A 135 -8.86 4.25 6.06
C ILE A 135 -8.68 5.60 5.38
N VAL A 136 -9.46 5.86 4.32
CA VAL A 136 -9.44 7.15 3.65
C VAL A 136 -10.82 7.78 3.71
N THR A 137 -10.91 8.96 4.28
CA THR A 137 -12.16 9.71 4.35
C THR A 137 -12.04 11.06 3.65
N VAL A 138 -13.11 11.47 2.98
CA VAL A 138 -13.22 12.76 2.32
C VAL A 138 -14.45 13.46 2.86
N SER A 139 -14.25 14.63 3.46
CA SER A 139 -15.33 15.47 3.95
C SER A 139 -15.29 16.84 3.29
N LYS A 140 -16.44 17.43 3.09
CA LYS A 140 -16.60 18.78 2.54
C LYS A 140 -17.45 19.61 3.48
N ALA A 141 -16.90 20.74 3.90
CA ALA A 141 -17.60 21.75 4.68
C ALA A 141 -17.44 23.11 3.98
N ASP A 142 -18.55 23.72 3.62
CA ASP A 142 -18.59 24.99 2.88
C ASP A 142 -17.74 24.95 1.59
N THR A 143 -16.65 25.71 1.58
CA THR A 143 -15.72 25.82 0.46
C THR A 143 -14.48 24.97 0.60
N ARG A 144 -14.35 24.21 1.71
CA ARG A 144 -13.17 23.42 2.03
C ARG A 144 -13.41 21.94 1.86
N THR A 145 -12.40 21.26 1.39
CA THR A 145 -12.35 19.80 1.31
C THR A 145 -11.24 19.30 2.23
N ARG A 146 -11.60 18.36 3.11
CA ARG A 146 -10.64 17.67 3.98
C ARG A 146 -10.51 16.23 3.52
N VAL A 147 -9.28 15.81 3.34
CA VAL A 147 -8.90 14.41 3.06
C VAL A 147 -8.13 13.92 4.27
N GLU A 148 -8.53 12.78 4.82
CA GLU A 148 -7.87 12.13 5.95
C GLU A 148 -7.51 10.70 5.58
N ILE A 149 -6.32 10.28 6.03
CA ILE A 149 -5.87 8.90 6.00
C ILE A 149 -5.60 8.52 7.46
N SER A 150 -6.25 7.46 7.94
CA SER A 150 -6.07 6.96 9.29
C SER A 150 -5.90 5.45 9.26
N ILE A 151 -4.78 4.96 9.81
CA ILE A 151 -4.51 3.53 9.99
C ILE A 151 -4.28 3.30 11.48
N ASN A 152 -5.08 2.43 12.08
CA ASN A 152 -5.02 2.06 13.48
C ASN A 152 -5.48 0.62 13.67
N MET A 153 -5.36 0.08 14.90
CA MET A 153 -5.73 -1.30 15.19
C MET A 153 -7.21 -1.60 14.91
N ASP A 154 -8.11 -0.62 15.06
CA ASP A 154 -9.55 -0.83 14.84
C ASP A 154 -9.89 -1.02 13.36
N ASN A 155 -9.17 -0.31 12.45
CA ASN A 155 -9.42 -0.41 11.01
C ASN A 155 -8.37 -1.23 10.25
N TYR A 156 -7.32 -1.71 10.90
CA TYR A 156 -6.33 -2.60 10.30
C TYR A 156 -6.97 -3.83 9.62
N PRO A 157 -8.02 -4.49 10.19
CA PRO A 157 -8.72 -5.57 9.49
C PRO A 157 -9.43 -5.16 8.18
N GLN A 158 -9.72 -3.86 7.99
CA GLN A 158 -10.21 -3.36 6.71
C GLN A 158 -9.07 -3.20 5.71
N LEU A 159 -7.89 -2.77 6.18
CA LEU A 159 -6.69 -2.69 5.36
C LEU A 159 -6.26 -4.06 4.83
N THR A 160 -6.35 -5.12 5.65
CA THR A 160 -6.05 -6.49 5.23
C THR A 160 -7.00 -7.01 4.15
N LYS A 161 -8.20 -6.45 4.03
CA LYS A 161 -9.13 -6.75 2.94
C LYS A 161 -8.77 -6.02 1.64
N ILE A 162 -8.24 -4.80 1.74
CA ILE A 162 -7.75 -4.01 0.61
C ILE A 162 -6.41 -4.57 0.14
N ILE A 163 -5.59 -5.01 1.10
CA ILE A 163 -4.26 -5.61 0.91
C ILE A 163 -4.28 -7.01 1.53
N PRO A 164 -4.87 -8.02 0.87
CA PRO A 164 -5.06 -9.36 1.44
C PRO A 164 -3.77 -10.08 1.85
N PHE A 165 -2.62 -9.71 1.30
CA PHE A 165 -1.31 -10.22 1.73
C PHE A 165 -1.04 -9.95 3.21
N LEU A 166 -1.50 -8.85 3.76
CA LEU A 166 -1.37 -8.55 5.19
C LEU A 166 -2.12 -9.56 6.07
N ALA A 167 -3.00 -10.36 5.48
CA ALA A 167 -3.71 -11.46 6.14
C ALA A 167 -3.22 -12.84 5.68
N ASP A 168 -2.15 -12.93 4.87
CA ASP A 168 -1.52 -14.21 4.56
C ASP A 168 -0.84 -14.76 5.83
N PRO A 169 -1.09 -16.03 6.23
CA PRO A 169 -0.55 -16.59 7.48
C PRO A 169 0.97 -16.52 7.62
N ASN A 170 1.72 -16.48 6.51
CA ASN A 170 3.17 -16.38 6.54
C ASN A 170 3.67 -14.98 6.86
N PHE A 171 2.85 -13.96 6.62
CA PHE A 171 3.21 -12.54 6.79
C PHE A 171 2.45 -11.87 7.92
N GLU A 172 1.21 -12.28 8.17
CA GLU A 172 0.36 -11.73 9.23
C GLU A 172 1.04 -11.77 10.60
N VAL A 173 1.85 -12.82 10.84
CA VAL A 173 2.58 -13.02 12.10
C VAL A 173 3.62 -11.92 12.36
N TYR A 174 4.07 -11.20 11.35
CA TYR A 174 4.98 -10.06 11.46
C TYR A 174 4.27 -8.72 11.54
N GLY A 175 2.95 -8.71 11.38
CA GLY A 175 2.13 -7.50 11.41
C GLY A 175 1.62 -7.14 12.81
N PRO A 176 0.92 -6.01 12.93
CA PRO A 176 0.54 -5.43 14.23
C PRO A 176 -0.47 -6.26 15.01
N LEU A 177 -1.23 -7.16 14.37
CA LEU A 177 -2.19 -8.02 15.08
C LEU A 177 -1.53 -8.97 16.09
N TYR A 178 -0.26 -9.28 15.89
CA TYR A 178 0.51 -10.19 16.75
C TYR A 178 1.62 -9.51 17.53
N ASN A 179 1.99 -8.29 17.17
CA ASN A 179 3.21 -7.65 17.68
C ASN A 179 3.01 -6.24 18.25
N ASN A 180 1.78 -5.76 18.36
CA ASN A 180 1.53 -4.39 18.85
C ASN A 180 1.83 -4.19 20.34
N ASP A 181 2.14 -5.23 21.08
CA ASP A 181 2.58 -5.20 22.48
C ASP A 181 4.11 -5.28 22.66
N LEU A 182 4.86 -5.56 21.56
CA LEU A 182 6.32 -5.58 21.59
C LEU A 182 6.87 -4.16 21.49
N THR A 183 7.96 -3.90 22.16
CA THR A 183 8.77 -2.71 21.88
C THR A 183 9.46 -2.84 20.52
N GLU A 184 9.91 -1.72 19.94
CA GLU A 184 10.68 -1.73 18.70
C GLU A 184 11.92 -2.63 18.80
N GLU A 185 12.65 -2.56 19.93
CA GLU A 185 13.85 -3.37 20.16
C GLU A 185 13.53 -4.88 20.18
N GLU A 186 12.48 -5.29 20.90
CA GLU A 186 12.04 -6.69 20.97
C GLU A 186 11.58 -7.20 19.61
N TYR A 187 10.86 -6.36 18.85
CA TYR A 187 10.42 -6.71 17.51
C TYR A 187 11.62 -6.91 16.56
N LEU A 188 12.56 -5.96 16.54
CA LEU A 188 13.75 -6.05 15.69
C LEU A 188 14.64 -7.23 16.06
N GLU A 189 14.77 -7.58 17.35
CA GLU A 189 15.48 -8.79 17.81
C GLU A 189 14.77 -10.05 17.31
N MET A 190 13.45 -10.12 17.43
CA MET A 190 12.64 -11.26 16.94
C MET A 190 12.82 -11.47 15.44
N VAL A 191 12.66 -10.42 14.62
CA VAL A 191 12.78 -10.56 13.15
C VAL A 191 14.22 -10.83 12.73
N SER A 192 15.22 -10.33 13.46
CA SER A 192 16.63 -10.68 13.23
C SER A 192 16.88 -12.18 13.42
N PHE A 193 16.27 -12.75 14.45
CA PHE A 193 16.41 -14.19 14.73
C PHE A 193 15.70 -15.07 13.70
N ILE A 194 14.52 -14.67 13.23
CA ILE A 194 13.69 -15.49 12.35
C ILE A 194 14.05 -15.29 10.87
N LEU A 195 14.24 -14.04 10.44
CA LEU A 195 14.43 -13.66 9.03
C LEU A 195 15.89 -13.36 8.68
N GLY A 196 16.76 -13.21 9.68
CA GLY A 196 18.20 -12.97 9.49
C GLY A 196 18.67 -11.60 9.98
N GLU A 197 19.97 -11.52 10.26
CA GLU A 197 20.63 -10.36 10.90
C GLU A 197 20.54 -9.06 10.08
N GLN A 198 20.23 -9.13 8.78
CA GLN A 198 20.06 -7.96 7.92
C GLN A 198 18.66 -7.32 8.06
N CYS A 199 17.69 -8.07 8.58
CA CYS A 199 16.29 -7.62 8.65
C CYS A 199 16.09 -6.33 9.45
N PRO A 200 16.69 -6.14 10.65
CA PRO A 200 16.57 -4.91 11.42
C PRO A 200 17.06 -3.66 10.66
N GLU A 201 18.23 -3.77 9.99
CA GLU A 201 18.77 -2.66 9.20
C GLU A 201 17.85 -2.31 8.03
N SER A 202 17.36 -3.33 7.33
CA SER A 202 16.46 -3.16 6.22
C SER A 202 15.13 -2.51 6.64
N ILE A 203 14.54 -2.93 7.76
CA ILE A 203 13.34 -2.29 8.34
C ILE A 203 13.63 -0.84 8.74
N GLY A 204 14.75 -0.58 9.42
CA GLY A 204 15.15 0.75 9.86
C GLY A 204 15.38 1.73 8.71
N ASN A 205 15.82 1.24 7.56
CA ASN A 205 16.01 2.03 6.34
C ASN A 205 14.71 2.21 5.53
N SER A 206 13.65 1.50 5.90
CA SER A 206 12.38 1.47 5.17
C SER A 206 11.48 2.63 5.54
N LYS A 207 10.89 3.25 4.53
CA LYS A 207 10.07 4.44 4.68
C LYS A 207 8.91 4.44 3.71
N ILE A 208 7.73 4.76 4.21
CA ILE A 208 6.55 5.00 3.38
C ILE A 208 6.34 6.50 3.27
N SER A 209 6.19 6.99 2.06
CA SER A 209 5.96 8.41 1.77
C SER A 209 4.78 8.58 0.81
N ILE A 210 3.84 9.44 1.19
CA ILE A 210 2.69 9.80 0.37
C ILE A 210 2.75 11.31 0.13
N GLN A 211 2.78 11.71 -1.13
CA GLN A 211 2.73 13.11 -1.52
C GLN A 211 1.38 13.43 -2.14
N VAL A 212 0.65 14.37 -1.57
CA VAL A 212 -0.66 14.79 -2.08
C VAL A 212 -0.56 16.17 -2.68
N VAL A 213 -0.97 16.29 -3.94
CA VAL A 213 -1.09 17.56 -4.67
C VAL A 213 -2.55 17.95 -4.73
N ALA A 214 -2.93 18.96 -3.97
CA ALA A 214 -4.29 19.50 -3.95
C ALA A 214 -4.53 20.46 -5.14
N PRO A 215 -5.77 20.58 -5.62
CA PRO A 215 -6.12 21.49 -6.72
C PRO A 215 -6.01 22.96 -6.30
N LYS A 216 -6.20 23.25 -5.01
CA LYS A 216 -6.13 24.59 -4.40
C LYS A 216 -5.02 24.67 -3.36
N ALA A 217 -4.78 25.85 -2.84
CA ALA A 217 -3.83 26.04 -1.73
C ALA A 217 -4.31 25.28 -0.49
N ILE A 218 -3.39 24.52 0.13
CA ILE A 218 -3.62 23.79 1.38
C ILE A 218 -3.65 24.81 2.51
N VAL A 219 -4.71 24.75 3.33
CA VAL A 219 -4.94 25.68 4.45
C VAL A 219 -4.68 25.07 5.80
N SER A 220 -4.74 23.72 5.89
CA SER A 220 -4.41 22.97 7.12
C SER A 220 -3.87 21.58 6.76
N HIS A 221 -2.92 21.08 7.53
CA HIS A 221 -2.30 19.75 7.34
C HIS A 221 -1.48 19.37 8.57
N ASN A 222 -1.14 18.08 8.71
CA ASN A 222 -0.18 17.59 9.70
C ASN A 222 1.09 16.96 9.08
N GLY A 223 1.22 17.04 7.74
CA GLY A 223 2.42 16.59 7.03
C GLY A 223 3.43 17.73 6.79
N LYS A 224 4.42 17.48 5.95
CA LYS A 224 5.43 18.45 5.52
C LYS A 224 4.99 19.16 4.24
N LEU A 225 4.72 20.45 4.32
CA LEU A 225 4.39 21.26 3.15
C LEU A 225 5.60 21.39 2.22
N ARG A 226 5.46 20.96 0.97
CA ARG A 226 6.48 21.09 -0.07
C ARG A 226 6.32 22.38 -0.88
N ASN A 227 5.08 22.80 -1.08
CA ASN A 227 4.68 24.09 -1.65
C ASN A 227 3.22 24.35 -1.26
N SER A 228 2.63 25.49 -1.71
CA SER A 228 1.27 25.88 -1.33
C SER A 228 0.16 24.86 -1.66
N LYS A 229 0.42 23.90 -2.54
CA LYS A 229 -0.55 22.87 -2.98
C LYS A 229 -0.10 21.44 -2.70
N THR A 230 1.12 21.24 -2.20
CA THR A 230 1.69 19.90 -2.06
C THR A 230 2.13 19.68 -0.64
N VAL A 231 1.59 18.63 -0.04
CA VAL A 231 2.00 18.14 1.28
C VAL A 231 2.52 16.72 1.16
N GLU A 232 3.53 16.40 1.94
CA GLU A 232 4.12 15.07 2.05
C GLU A 232 3.87 14.51 3.45
N PHE A 233 3.41 13.28 3.49
CA PHE A 233 3.29 12.46 4.69
C PHE A 233 4.32 11.35 4.59
N SER A 234 5.04 11.07 5.66
CA SER A 234 5.95 9.95 5.67
C SER A 234 6.14 9.40 7.08
N PHE A 235 6.32 8.10 7.16
CA PHE A 235 6.54 7.39 8.40
C PHE A 235 7.49 6.21 8.19
N PRO A 236 8.25 5.79 9.22
CA PRO A 236 9.06 4.59 9.18
C PRO A 236 8.19 3.35 9.03
N LEU A 237 8.72 2.31 8.40
CA LEU A 237 8.00 1.05 8.26
C LEU A 237 7.66 0.41 9.62
N ILE A 238 8.56 0.55 10.61
CA ILE A 238 8.37 -0.04 11.94
C ILE A 238 7.11 0.49 12.64
N ASP A 239 6.74 1.76 12.43
CA ASP A 239 5.51 2.33 12.98
C ASP A 239 4.26 1.60 12.46
N PHE A 240 4.29 1.16 11.21
CA PHE A 240 3.22 0.36 10.61
C PHE A 240 3.20 -1.09 11.12
N LEU A 241 4.38 -1.69 11.30
CA LEU A 241 4.51 -3.08 11.72
C LEU A 241 4.09 -3.30 13.17
N LEU A 242 4.26 -2.30 14.02
CA LEU A 242 3.85 -2.33 15.42
C LEU A 242 2.50 -1.67 15.67
N LEU A 243 2.20 -0.59 14.97
CA LEU A 243 0.96 0.19 15.05
C LEU A 243 0.57 0.54 16.49
N HIS A 244 1.57 0.90 17.33
CA HIS A 244 1.38 1.34 18.72
C HIS A 244 0.51 2.59 18.80
N GLU A 245 0.69 3.50 17.86
CA GLU A 245 -0.09 4.70 17.69
C GLU A 245 -0.74 4.68 16.29
N SER A 246 -1.85 5.40 16.15
CA SER A 246 -2.48 5.56 14.85
C SER A 246 -1.58 6.36 13.91
N ILE A 247 -1.54 5.94 12.64
CA ILE A 247 -0.88 6.66 11.56
C ILE A 247 -1.94 7.56 10.91
N ASP A 248 -1.97 8.82 11.36
CA ASP A 248 -2.99 9.78 10.98
C ASP A 248 -2.41 10.91 10.13
N PHE A 249 -2.93 11.07 8.92
CA PHE A 249 -2.59 12.16 8.05
C PHE A 249 -3.84 12.89 7.57
N TYR A 250 -3.75 14.22 7.50
CA TYR A 250 -4.82 14.99 6.90
C TYR A 250 -4.28 16.21 6.13
N LEU A 251 -5.06 16.64 5.18
CA LEU A 251 -4.95 17.93 4.53
C LEU A 251 -6.34 18.54 4.29
N GLU A 252 -6.38 19.87 4.28
CA GLU A 252 -7.59 20.66 3.98
C GLU A 252 -7.24 21.74 2.95
N TYR A 253 -8.05 21.85 1.89
CA TYR A 253 -7.90 22.85 0.81
C TYR A 253 -9.22 23.47 0.38
#